data_6797599f7e941743714185093e3fe05d
#
_entry.id   6797599f7e941743714185093e3fe05d
#
_cell.length_a   1.000
_cell.length_b   1.000
_cell.length_c   1.000
_cell.angle_alpha   90.00
_cell.angle_beta   90.00
_cell.angle_gamma   90.00
#
_symmetry.space_group_name_H-M   'P 1'
#
loop_
_entity.id
_entity.type
_entity.pdbx_description
1 polymer ?
#
loop_
_entity_poly.entity_id
_entity_poly.type
_entity_poly.pdbx_seq_one_letter_code
_entity_poly.pdbx_strand_id
1 'polypeptide(L)'
;VTKKQERDRARRRWEKQQAAAAANADRRGRTTRIVAIAATVAIVVALVGGLALSLRPDKPAKPQQTAAGCAQPPQPLGTSAKLELPDKALAKGETWTATLTTNCGDIVLDLDGAKAPQAVSSFIQLARADYWINSPCHRLGVGEGFKLLQCGDPTGAGDGSPGYGFGVENAPKDGSYKRGQVAMARTSDPKAGNGGQFFIINGDTSLPDPDGYTVFGTVTKGLDIVDKIAAAGVQPGGESETIGAPVAPISILRVAVTEKKA
;
A
#
# COMPACT_ATOMS: atom_id res chain seq x y z
N VAL A 1 -99.91 -32.42 14.38
CA VAL A 1 -98.62 -32.36 15.04
C VAL A 1 -98.81 -31.57 16.32
N THR A 2 -98.52 -32.21 17.47
CA THR A 2 -98.70 -31.56 18.77
C THR A 2 -97.63 -30.48 19.04
N LYS A 3 -97.99 -29.36 19.73
CA LYS A 3 -97.03 -28.30 20.13
C LYS A 3 -95.75 -28.83 20.82
N LYS A 4 -95.85 -29.97 21.45
CA LYS A 4 -94.73 -30.70 22.07
C LYS A 4 -93.71 -31.18 20.99
N GLN A 5 -94.19 -31.80 19.94
CA GLN A 5 -93.36 -32.31 18.85
C GLN A 5 -92.62 -31.19 18.07
N GLU A 6 -93.26 -30.04 17.95
CA GLU A 6 -92.58 -28.87 17.31
C GLU A 6 -91.45 -28.32 18.21
N ARG A 7 -91.66 -28.20 19.50
CA ARG A 7 -90.67 -27.79 20.44
C ARG A 7 -89.48 -28.76 20.46
N ASP A 8 -89.76 -30.05 20.43
CA ASP A 8 -88.70 -31.09 20.44
C ASP A 8 -87.91 -31.03 19.10
N ARG A 9 -88.50 -30.77 18.00
CA ARG A 9 -87.86 -30.58 16.69
C ARG A 9 -86.98 -29.28 16.68
N ALA A 10 -87.55 -28.20 17.19
CA ALA A 10 -86.83 -26.93 17.29
C ALA A 10 -85.59 -27.07 18.21
N ARG A 11 -85.70 -27.74 19.38
CA ARG A 11 -84.64 -27.99 20.28
C ARG A 11 -83.53 -28.82 19.66
N ARG A 12 -83.82 -29.92 18.97
CA ARG A 12 -82.82 -30.78 18.29
C ARG A 12 -82.15 -30.01 17.14
N ARG A 13 -82.85 -29.12 16.45
CA ARG A 13 -82.21 -28.25 15.41
C ARG A 13 -81.24 -27.30 16.05
N TRP A 14 -81.58 -26.66 17.18
CA TRP A 14 -80.75 -25.75 17.90
C TRP A 14 -79.49 -26.44 18.45
N GLU A 15 -79.64 -27.62 19.07
CA GLU A 15 -78.55 -28.44 19.57
C GLU A 15 -77.59 -28.85 18.44
N LYS A 16 -78.12 -29.26 17.28
CA LYS A 16 -77.27 -29.56 16.10
C LYS A 16 -76.49 -28.33 15.59
N GLN A 17 -77.11 -27.16 15.58
CA GLN A 17 -76.49 -25.91 15.15
C GLN A 17 -75.39 -25.52 16.14
N GLN A 18 -75.57 -25.62 17.43
CA GLN A 18 -74.60 -25.37 18.48
C GLN A 18 -73.43 -26.34 18.33
N ALA A 19 -73.66 -27.61 18.15
CA ALA A 19 -72.61 -28.60 17.96
C ALA A 19 -71.79 -28.33 16.70
N ALA A 20 -72.40 -27.94 15.59
CA ALA A 20 -71.72 -27.60 14.35
C ALA A 20 -70.89 -26.30 14.49
N ALA A 21 -71.45 -25.32 15.22
CA ALA A 21 -70.70 -24.08 15.47
C ALA A 21 -69.42 -24.32 16.37
N ALA A 22 -69.57 -25.12 17.38
CA ALA A 22 -68.43 -25.53 18.25
C ALA A 22 -67.34 -26.29 17.49
N ALA A 23 -67.74 -27.26 16.65
CA ALA A 23 -66.79 -28.01 15.81
C ALA A 23 -66.06 -27.11 14.80
N ASN A 24 -66.75 -26.12 14.22
CA ASN A 24 -66.13 -25.16 13.30
C ASN A 24 -65.18 -24.20 14.02
N ALA A 25 -65.49 -23.78 15.27
CA ALA A 25 -64.63 -22.96 16.09
C ALA A 25 -63.34 -23.71 16.46
N ASP A 26 -63.41 -24.99 16.83
CA ASP A 26 -62.26 -25.85 17.14
C ASP A 26 -61.35 -26.06 15.91
N ARG A 27 -61.95 -26.35 14.77
CA ARG A 27 -61.23 -26.44 13.48
C ARG A 27 -60.47 -25.15 13.14
N ARG A 28 -61.15 -24.00 13.25
CA ARG A 28 -60.50 -22.68 13.01
C ARG A 28 -59.34 -22.44 13.99
N GLY A 29 -59.54 -22.74 15.27
CA GLY A 29 -58.48 -22.61 16.28
C GLY A 29 -57.28 -23.50 16.00
N ARG A 30 -57.48 -24.74 15.57
CA ARG A 30 -56.36 -25.66 15.18
C ARG A 30 -55.64 -25.16 13.94
N THR A 31 -56.34 -24.72 12.90
CA THR A 31 -55.74 -24.18 11.66
C THR A 31 -54.92 -22.93 11.96
N THR A 32 -55.47 -22.00 12.77
CA THR A 32 -54.73 -20.76 13.15
C THR A 32 -53.46 -21.06 13.93
N ARG A 33 -53.48 -22.04 14.86
CA ARG A 33 -52.30 -22.48 15.63
C ARG A 33 -51.26 -23.10 14.72
N ILE A 34 -51.64 -23.96 13.77
CA ILE A 34 -50.72 -24.60 12.82
C ILE A 34 -50.04 -23.56 11.93
N VAL A 35 -50.81 -22.59 11.41
CA VAL A 35 -50.30 -21.51 10.56
C VAL A 35 -49.31 -20.60 11.36
N ALA A 36 -49.66 -20.28 12.63
CA ALA A 36 -48.81 -19.48 13.48
C ALA A 36 -47.46 -20.19 13.78
N ILE A 37 -47.52 -21.50 14.07
CA ILE A 37 -46.28 -22.30 14.32
C ILE A 37 -45.42 -22.38 13.04
N ALA A 38 -46.04 -22.64 11.89
CA ALA A 38 -45.35 -22.70 10.61
C ALA A 38 -44.66 -21.34 10.26
N ALA A 39 -45.35 -20.22 10.51
CA ALA A 39 -44.80 -18.89 10.28
C ALA A 39 -43.60 -18.59 11.21
N THR A 40 -43.70 -18.96 12.51
CA THR A 40 -42.57 -18.77 13.45
C THR A 40 -41.37 -19.63 13.08
N VAL A 41 -41.57 -20.88 12.68
CA VAL A 41 -40.48 -21.76 12.23
C VAL A 41 -39.81 -21.21 10.97
N ALA A 42 -40.60 -20.72 10.00
CA ALA A 42 -40.05 -20.10 8.79
C ALA A 42 -39.20 -18.86 9.10
N ILE A 43 -39.64 -17.99 10.02
CA ILE A 43 -38.89 -16.81 10.45
C ILE A 43 -37.57 -17.22 11.16
N VAL A 44 -37.62 -18.22 12.04
CA VAL A 44 -36.39 -18.71 12.75
C VAL A 44 -35.42 -19.32 11.75
N VAL A 45 -35.88 -20.11 10.79
CA VAL A 45 -35.02 -20.67 9.73
C VAL A 45 -34.40 -19.58 8.87
N ALA A 46 -35.14 -18.52 8.51
CA ALA A 46 -34.65 -17.40 7.75
C ALA A 46 -33.61 -16.59 8.54
N LEU A 47 -33.82 -16.36 9.83
CA LEU A 47 -32.88 -15.66 10.72
C LEU A 47 -31.59 -16.47 10.94
N VAL A 48 -31.71 -17.75 11.20
CA VAL A 48 -30.53 -18.64 11.41
C VAL A 48 -29.78 -18.82 10.09
N GLY A 49 -30.48 -19.01 8.99
CA GLY A 49 -29.89 -19.11 7.65
C GLY A 49 -29.21 -17.81 7.23
N GLY A 50 -29.83 -16.65 7.47
CA GLY A 50 -29.26 -15.33 7.21
C GLY A 50 -28.00 -15.06 8.05
N LEU A 51 -28.02 -15.44 9.35
CA LEU A 51 -26.89 -15.31 10.23
C LEU A 51 -25.74 -16.26 9.80
N ALA A 52 -26.04 -17.49 9.42
CA ALA A 52 -25.03 -18.44 8.93
C ALA A 52 -24.40 -18.01 7.60
N LEU A 53 -25.14 -17.32 6.70
CA LEU A 53 -24.57 -16.73 5.49
C LEU A 53 -23.68 -15.54 5.82
N SER A 54 -24.05 -14.71 6.81
CA SER A 54 -23.26 -13.55 7.24
C SER A 54 -21.98 -13.92 7.97
N LEU A 55 -21.92 -15.11 8.57
CA LEU A 55 -20.76 -15.64 9.29
C LEU A 55 -19.84 -16.51 8.41
N ARG A 56 -20.13 -16.62 7.11
CA ARG A 56 -19.17 -17.30 6.21
C ARG A 56 -17.88 -16.49 6.19
N PRO A 57 -16.73 -17.10 6.55
CA PRO A 57 -15.45 -16.42 6.39
C PRO A 57 -15.32 -16.05 4.91
N ASP A 58 -15.10 -14.78 4.63
CA ASP A 58 -14.79 -14.31 3.29
C ASP A 58 -13.63 -15.16 2.76
N LYS A 59 -13.76 -15.65 1.52
CA LYS A 59 -12.61 -16.26 0.85
C LYS A 59 -11.47 -15.22 0.93
N PRO A 60 -10.25 -15.64 1.34
CA PRO A 60 -9.14 -14.71 1.38
C PRO A 60 -9.08 -14.01 0.01
N ALA A 61 -9.24 -12.68 0.02
CA ALA A 61 -9.13 -11.88 -1.18
C ALA A 61 -7.76 -12.16 -1.78
N LYS A 62 -7.69 -12.39 -3.09
CA LYS A 62 -6.40 -12.48 -3.78
C LYS A 62 -5.60 -11.22 -3.45
N PRO A 63 -4.31 -11.33 -3.12
CA PRO A 63 -3.49 -10.16 -2.85
C PRO A 63 -3.66 -9.16 -3.99
N GLN A 64 -4.10 -7.97 -3.65
CA GLN A 64 -4.33 -6.91 -4.62
C GLN A 64 -2.96 -6.46 -5.15
N GLN A 65 -2.75 -6.57 -6.44
CA GLN A 65 -1.50 -6.16 -7.09
C GLN A 65 -1.61 -4.72 -7.60
N THR A 66 -0.45 -4.04 -7.68
CA THR A 66 -0.32 -2.73 -8.34
C THR A 66 -0.38 -2.85 -9.86
N ALA A 67 -0.48 -1.74 -10.57
CA ALA A 67 -0.45 -1.72 -12.04
C ALA A 67 0.83 -2.34 -12.64
N ALA A 68 1.95 -2.35 -11.89
CA ALA A 68 3.20 -3.02 -12.29
C ALA A 68 3.28 -4.50 -11.86
N GLY A 69 2.20 -5.07 -11.29
CA GLY A 69 2.17 -6.45 -10.83
C GLY A 69 2.86 -6.69 -9.48
N CYS A 70 3.21 -5.63 -8.75
CA CYS A 70 3.80 -5.70 -7.42
C CYS A 70 2.73 -5.95 -6.33
N ALA A 71 3.14 -6.42 -5.16
CA ALA A 71 2.28 -6.40 -3.98
C ALA A 71 1.91 -4.96 -3.60
N GLN A 72 0.77 -4.75 -2.94
CA GLN A 72 0.45 -3.43 -2.39
C GLN A 72 1.48 -3.07 -1.31
N PRO A 73 2.06 -1.86 -1.37
CA PRO A 73 3.02 -1.44 -0.36
C PRO A 73 2.32 -1.17 0.98
N PRO A 74 3.02 -1.34 2.11
CA PRO A 74 2.52 -0.90 3.41
C PRO A 74 2.39 0.62 3.46
N GLN A 75 1.64 1.13 4.44
CA GLN A 75 1.59 2.56 4.70
C GLN A 75 2.97 3.08 5.16
N PRO A 76 3.37 4.28 4.75
CA PRO A 76 4.59 4.91 5.24
C PRO A 76 4.50 5.17 6.75
N LEU A 77 5.63 5.27 7.43
CA LEU A 77 5.67 5.56 8.87
C LEU A 77 5.13 6.95 9.21
N GLY A 78 5.13 7.88 8.24
CA GLY A 78 4.67 9.25 8.42
C GLY A 78 5.61 10.13 9.26
N THR A 79 6.72 9.55 9.73
CA THR A 79 7.74 10.24 10.54
C THR A 79 9.13 9.88 10.07
N SER A 80 10.08 10.78 10.31
CA SER A 80 11.50 10.63 9.94
C SER A 80 12.35 10.63 11.19
N ALA A 81 13.14 9.56 11.39
CA ALA A 81 14.09 9.50 12.50
C ALA A 81 15.13 10.61 12.39
N LYS A 82 15.56 11.16 13.53
CA LYS A 82 16.63 12.16 13.61
C LYS A 82 17.90 11.49 14.09
N LEU A 83 18.96 11.68 13.33
CA LEU A 83 20.28 11.10 13.54
C LEU A 83 21.33 12.20 13.44
N GLU A 84 22.53 11.91 13.90
CA GLU A 84 23.70 12.77 13.70
C GLU A 84 24.38 12.41 12.37
N LEU A 85 25.02 13.41 11.74
CA LEU A 85 25.79 13.18 10.50
C LEU A 85 26.95 12.23 10.80
N PRO A 86 27.07 11.08 10.08
CA PRO A 86 28.17 10.15 10.31
C PRO A 86 29.52 10.70 9.80
N ASP A 87 30.59 10.19 10.35
CA ASP A 87 31.91 10.43 9.79
C ASP A 87 32.00 9.79 8.39
N LYS A 88 32.50 10.55 7.42
CA LYS A 88 32.72 10.08 6.05
C LYS A 88 33.70 8.91 5.95
N ALA A 89 34.55 8.70 6.96
CA ALA A 89 35.44 7.54 7.06
C ALA A 89 34.70 6.21 7.21
N LEU A 90 33.40 6.22 7.52
CA LEU A 90 32.59 5.00 7.59
C LEU A 90 32.50 4.28 6.22
N ALA A 91 32.57 5.01 5.11
CA ALA A 91 32.59 4.44 3.76
C ALA A 91 33.92 3.75 3.43
N LYS A 92 35.02 3.97 4.21
CA LYS A 92 36.35 3.39 4.06
C LYS A 92 37.01 3.62 2.69
N GLY A 93 36.43 4.41 1.80
CA GLY A 93 36.88 4.52 0.41
C GLY A 93 36.59 3.27 -0.43
N GLU A 94 35.78 2.35 0.09
CA GLU A 94 35.48 1.06 -0.52
C GLU A 94 34.15 1.07 -1.31
N THR A 95 33.93 0.04 -2.10
CA THR A 95 32.63 -0.23 -2.70
C THR A 95 31.76 -0.98 -1.70
N TRP A 96 30.49 -0.56 -1.58
CA TRP A 96 29.50 -1.23 -0.77
C TRP A 96 28.35 -1.73 -1.64
N THR A 97 27.82 -2.91 -1.32
CA THR A 97 26.58 -3.41 -1.94
C THR A 97 25.42 -3.11 -1.04
N ALA A 98 24.41 -2.42 -1.58
CA ALA A 98 23.14 -2.19 -0.90
C ALA A 98 22.03 -2.97 -1.60
N THR A 99 21.21 -3.70 -0.83
CA THR A 99 20.00 -4.36 -1.32
C THR A 99 18.79 -3.63 -0.75
N LEU A 100 18.03 -3.01 -1.64
CA LEU A 100 16.74 -2.40 -1.34
C LEU A 100 15.66 -3.46 -1.60
N THR A 101 15.15 -4.09 -0.54
CA THR A 101 13.97 -4.96 -0.66
C THR A 101 12.73 -4.09 -0.78
N THR A 102 12.01 -4.23 -1.89
CA THR A 102 10.78 -3.47 -2.17
C THR A 102 9.57 -4.39 -2.29
N ASN A 103 8.36 -3.81 -2.29
CA ASN A 103 7.13 -4.56 -2.60
C ASN A 103 7.08 -5.10 -4.05
N CYS A 104 8.05 -4.72 -4.90
CA CYS A 104 8.19 -5.16 -6.30
C CYS A 104 9.35 -6.12 -6.51
N GLY A 105 10.14 -6.43 -5.48
CA GLY A 105 11.36 -7.21 -5.57
C GLY A 105 12.60 -6.41 -5.16
N ASP A 106 13.78 -7.02 -5.28
CA ASP A 106 15.02 -6.42 -4.85
C ASP A 106 15.66 -5.56 -5.93
N ILE A 107 16.07 -4.34 -5.53
CA ILE A 107 16.95 -3.46 -6.32
C ILE A 107 18.31 -3.46 -5.62
N VAL A 108 19.38 -3.84 -6.34
CA VAL A 108 20.72 -3.93 -5.79
C VAL A 108 21.60 -2.82 -6.37
N LEU A 109 22.31 -2.13 -5.49
CA LEU A 109 23.19 -1.01 -5.81
C LEU A 109 24.62 -1.34 -5.43
N ASP A 110 25.59 -0.92 -6.24
CA ASP A 110 26.96 -0.74 -5.81
C ASP A 110 27.17 0.74 -5.48
N LEU A 111 27.63 1.02 -4.26
CA LEU A 111 27.87 2.37 -3.74
C LEU A 111 29.37 2.68 -3.79
N ASP A 112 29.73 3.84 -4.33
CA ASP A 112 31.15 4.26 -4.55
C ASP A 112 31.63 5.13 -3.38
N GLY A 113 32.15 4.48 -2.32
CA GLY A 113 32.67 5.17 -1.14
C GLY A 113 33.95 5.94 -1.39
N ALA A 114 34.63 5.71 -2.50
CA ALA A 114 35.83 6.49 -2.87
C ALA A 114 35.45 7.84 -3.49
N LYS A 115 34.39 7.88 -4.35
CA LYS A 115 34.00 9.12 -5.03
C LYS A 115 33.00 9.96 -4.24
N ALA A 116 32.15 9.32 -3.43
CA ALA A 116 31.13 10.01 -2.63
C ALA A 116 31.15 9.53 -1.15
N PRO A 117 32.25 9.74 -0.43
CA PRO A 117 32.43 9.16 0.90
C PRO A 117 31.38 9.61 1.92
N GLN A 118 30.94 10.86 1.91
CA GLN A 118 29.93 11.33 2.85
C GLN A 118 28.55 10.77 2.51
N ALA A 119 28.17 10.75 1.23
CA ALA A 119 26.90 10.20 0.78
C ALA A 119 26.78 8.69 1.10
N VAL A 120 27.87 7.92 0.84
CA VAL A 120 27.91 6.49 1.13
C VAL A 120 27.89 6.23 2.64
N SER A 121 28.64 7.02 3.44
CA SER A 121 28.60 6.92 4.91
C SER A 121 27.22 7.19 5.47
N SER A 122 26.54 8.25 4.97
CA SER A 122 25.17 8.57 5.33
C SER A 122 24.22 7.40 4.95
N PHE A 123 24.34 6.87 3.75
CA PHE A 123 23.52 5.75 3.30
C PHE A 123 23.71 4.49 4.18
N ILE A 124 24.95 4.15 4.52
CA ILE A 124 25.25 3.02 5.42
C ILE A 124 24.61 3.21 6.79
N GLN A 125 24.74 4.41 7.38
CA GLN A 125 24.14 4.71 8.68
C GLN A 125 22.62 4.62 8.64
N LEU A 126 21.99 5.22 7.65
CA LEU A 126 20.53 5.22 7.48
C LEU A 126 20.00 3.80 7.28
N ALA A 127 20.69 2.97 6.48
CA ALA A 127 20.34 1.57 6.29
C ALA A 127 20.41 0.77 7.61
N ARG A 128 21.48 0.97 8.39
CA ARG A 128 21.65 0.30 9.70
C ARG A 128 20.67 0.77 10.77
N ALA A 129 20.15 1.98 10.63
CA ALA A 129 19.12 2.54 11.50
C ALA A 129 17.68 2.23 11.04
N ASP A 130 17.52 1.39 10.04
CA ASP A 130 16.22 1.06 9.44
C ASP A 130 15.41 2.31 9.02
N TYR A 131 16.11 3.39 8.64
CA TYR A 131 15.53 4.70 8.33
C TYR A 131 14.46 4.63 7.24
N TRP A 132 14.62 3.74 6.25
CA TRP A 132 13.75 3.63 5.09
C TRP A 132 12.68 2.52 5.20
N ILE A 133 12.38 2.03 6.40
CA ILE A 133 11.29 1.04 6.55
C ILE A 133 9.98 1.65 6.05
N ASN A 134 9.33 0.93 5.13
CA ASN A 134 8.06 1.34 4.50
C ASN A 134 8.11 2.72 3.81
N SER A 135 9.29 3.14 3.37
CA SER A 135 9.49 4.43 2.71
C SER A 135 9.05 4.38 1.25
N PRO A 136 8.06 5.16 0.82
CA PRO A 136 7.62 5.17 -0.56
C PRO A 136 8.63 5.88 -1.48
N CYS A 137 8.63 5.48 -2.76
CA CYS A 137 9.21 6.31 -3.79
C CYS A 137 8.11 7.27 -4.27
N HIS A 138 8.14 8.47 -3.75
CA HIS A 138 7.04 9.42 -3.82
C HIS A 138 6.99 10.25 -5.11
N ARG A 139 8.07 10.25 -5.90
CA ARG A 139 8.17 11.06 -7.11
C ARG A 139 8.80 10.27 -8.26
N LEU A 140 8.14 10.31 -9.40
CA LEU A 140 8.56 9.70 -10.66
C LEU A 140 8.61 10.76 -11.74
N GLY A 141 9.67 10.76 -12.54
CA GLY A 141 9.78 11.51 -13.79
C GLY A 141 9.85 10.54 -14.96
N VAL A 142 9.04 10.78 -16.01
CA VAL A 142 8.99 9.99 -17.25
C VAL A 142 9.13 10.85 -18.51
N GLY A 143 9.37 12.17 -18.35
CA GLY A 143 9.56 13.10 -19.44
C GLY A 143 10.87 12.88 -20.19
N GLU A 144 10.96 13.44 -21.41
CA GLU A 144 12.21 13.46 -22.15
C GLU A 144 13.26 14.27 -21.37
N GLY A 145 14.46 13.70 -21.20
CA GLY A 145 15.53 14.32 -20.43
C GLY A 145 15.33 14.38 -18.93
N PHE A 146 14.23 13.80 -18.40
CA PHE A 146 13.93 13.75 -16.96
C PHE A 146 13.32 12.39 -16.61
N LYS A 147 14.15 11.37 -16.46
CA LYS A 147 13.76 9.98 -16.23
C LYS A 147 14.38 9.45 -14.94
N LEU A 148 13.64 9.54 -13.83
CA LEU A 148 14.11 9.13 -12.52
C LEU A 148 12.96 8.69 -11.61
N LEU A 149 13.31 7.84 -10.63
CA LEU A 149 12.43 7.46 -9.52
C LEU A 149 13.07 7.94 -8.21
N GLN A 150 12.44 8.89 -7.53
CA GLN A 150 12.92 9.44 -6.26
C GLN A 150 12.27 8.73 -5.07
N CYS A 151 13.10 8.33 -4.13
CA CYS A 151 12.78 7.56 -2.94
C CYS A 151 13.47 8.15 -1.71
N GLY A 152 13.27 7.52 -0.56
CA GLY A 152 14.08 7.77 0.62
C GLY A 152 13.51 8.79 1.61
N ASP A 153 12.21 9.05 1.51
CA ASP A 153 11.48 9.81 2.52
C ASP A 153 10.50 8.92 3.29
N PRO A 154 10.76 8.60 4.57
CA PRO A 154 9.86 7.80 5.40
C PRO A 154 8.51 8.47 5.68
N THR A 155 8.40 9.80 5.52
CA THR A 155 7.14 10.51 5.69
C THR A 155 6.20 10.28 4.51
N GLY A 156 6.76 10.07 3.32
CA GLY A 156 6.04 9.95 2.06
C GLY A 156 5.61 11.29 1.46
N ALA A 157 5.88 12.41 2.14
CA ALA A 157 5.50 13.75 1.70
C ALA A 157 6.56 14.46 0.82
N GLY A 158 7.78 13.92 0.79
CA GLY A 158 8.92 14.50 0.06
C GLY A 158 9.75 15.52 0.87
N ASP A 159 9.39 15.75 2.12
CA ASP A 159 10.02 16.74 3.01
C ASP A 159 10.78 16.12 4.20
N GLY A 160 10.79 14.80 4.30
CA GLY A 160 11.48 14.08 5.37
C GLY A 160 12.99 14.25 5.33
N SER A 161 13.59 14.42 6.52
CA SER A 161 15.02 14.62 6.70
C SER A 161 15.53 13.79 7.88
N PRO A 162 16.76 13.24 7.81
CA PRO A 162 17.36 12.53 8.93
C PRO A 162 17.84 13.44 10.08
N GLY A 163 17.61 14.76 10.00
CA GLY A 163 18.02 15.72 11.02
C GLY A 163 19.37 16.39 10.75
N TYR A 164 20.05 15.98 9.69
CA TYR A 164 21.29 16.56 9.22
C TYR A 164 21.26 16.75 7.70
N GLY A 165 22.24 17.50 7.20
CA GLY A 165 22.53 17.65 5.80
C GLY A 165 24.01 17.68 5.53
N PHE A 166 24.41 17.41 4.28
CA PHE A 166 25.81 17.44 3.84
C PHE A 166 25.93 17.96 2.40
N GLY A 167 27.15 18.30 2.02
CA GLY A 167 27.45 18.94 0.76
C GLY A 167 27.41 18.00 -0.45
N VAL A 168 27.46 18.59 -1.63
CA VAL A 168 27.53 17.85 -2.91
C VAL A 168 28.92 17.25 -3.09
N GLU A 169 28.98 16.00 -3.53
CA GLU A 169 30.17 15.25 -3.92
C GLU A 169 29.95 14.67 -5.33
N ASN A 170 31.03 14.45 -6.09
CA ASN A 170 30.99 13.67 -7.33
C ASN A 170 29.80 13.97 -8.28
N ALA A 171 29.39 15.25 -8.40
CA ALA A 171 28.36 15.65 -9.35
C ALA A 171 28.91 15.73 -10.78
N PRO A 172 28.19 15.27 -11.82
CA PRO A 172 28.56 15.46 -13.21
C PRO A 172 28.61 16.95 -13.56
N LYS A 173 29.74 17.44 -14.09
CA LYS A 173 29.94 18.85 -14.42
C LYS A 173 29.06 19.35 -15.57
N ASP A 174 28.64 18.46 -16.44
CA ASP A 174 27.77 18.73 -17.58
C ASP A 174 26.28 18.57 -17.26
N GLY A 175 25.94 18.25 -16.02
CA GLY A 175 24.55 18.00 -15.59
C GLY A 175 23.92 16.75 -16.20
N SER A 176 24.72 15.84 -16.83
CA SER A 176 24.23 14.64 -17.50
C SER A 176 24.31 13.42 -16.58
N TYR A 177 23.19 12.75 -16.36
CA TYR A 177 23.09 11.56 -15.52
C TYR A 177 22.70 10.36 -16.39
N LYS A 178 23.46 9.26 -16.27
CA LYS A 178 23.28 8.08 -17.10
C LYS A 178 22.35 7.07 -16.44
N ARG A 179 21.61 6.35 -17.27
CA ARG A 179 20.75 5.24 -16.86
C ARG A 179 21.51 4.29 -15.92
N GLY A 180 20.88 3.92 -14.80
CA GLY A 180 21.42 3.08 -13.76
C GLY A 180 22.19 3.82 -12.67
N GLN A 181 22.56 5.08 -12.85
CA GLN A 181 23.15 5.88 -11.75
C GLN A 181 22.15 6.13 -10.63
N VAL A 182 22.69 6.25 -9.41
CA VAL A 182 21.93 6.61 -8.21
C VAL A 182 22.55 7.89 -7.65
N ALA A 183 21.71 8.92 -7.47
CA ALA A 183 22.16 10.21 -7.00
C ALA A 183 21.33 10.71 -5.81
N MET A 184 21.93 11.54 -4.95
CA MET A 184 21.27 12.18 -3.82
C MET A 184 20.29 13.24 -4.31
N ALA A 185 19.06 13.20 -3.79
CA ALA A 185 18.18 14.34 -3.84
C ALA A 185 18.60 15.35 -2.76
N ARG A 186 18.50 16.65 -3.06
CA ARG A 186 18.92 17.70 -2.14
C ARG A 186 17.95 18.89 -2.15
N THR A 187 18.03 19.70 -1.11
CA THR A 187 17.44 21.03 -1.07
C THR A 187 18.24 21.99 -1.98
N SER A 188 17.84 23.24 -2.05
CA SER A 188 18.56 24.28 -2.80
C SER A 188 19.94 24.61 -2.23
N ASP A 189 20.26 24.20 -1.00
CA ASP A 189 21.57 24.42 -0.37
C ASP A 189 22.58 23.35 -0.83
N PRO A 190 23.60 23.69 -1.66
CA PRO A 190 24.57 22.72 -2.13
C PRO A 190 25.57 22.28 -1.06
N LYS A 191 25.66 23.00 0.08
CA LYS A 191 26.59 22.70 1.18
C LYS A 191 26.00 21.78 2.24
N ALA A 192 24.68 21.77 2.38
CA ALA A 192 23.98 21.00 3.40
C ALA A 192 22.63 20.43 2.92
N GLY A 193 22.40 20.36 1.61
CA GLY A 193 21.12 19.97 1.04
C GLY A 193 20.89 18.47 0.93
N ASN A 194 21.94 17.64 0.85
CA ASN A 194 21.80 16.19 0.81
C ASN A 194 21.35 15.66 2.18
N GLY A 195 20.53 14.61 2.18
CA GLY A 195 20.00 14.01 3.41
C GLY A 195 19.72 12.52 3.25
N GLY A 196 18.45 12.11 3.44
CA GLY A 196 18.01 10.72 3.32
C GLY A 196 17.40 10.36 1.97
N GLN A 197 17.09 11.34 1.12
CA GLN A 197 16.42 11.10 -0.16
C GLN A 197 17.42 10.92 -1.29
N PHE A 198 17.08 10.05 -2.23
CA PHE A 198 17.90 9.75 -3.41
C PHE A 198 17.00 9.41 -4.60
N PHE A 199 17.56 9.39 -5.80
CA PHE A 199 16.84 8.97 -6.99
C PHE A 199 17.66 8.01 -7.85
N ILE A 200 16.95 7.11 -8.51
CA ILE A 200 17.48 6.13 -9.45
C ILE A 200 17.17 6.60 -10.86
N ILE A 201 18.19 6.74 -11.70
CA ILE A 201 18.06 7.15 -13.10
C ILE A 201 17.67 5.94 -13.95
N ASN A 202 16.48 5.96 -14.55
CA ASN A 202 15.99 4.88 -15.41
C ASN A 202 16.05 5.19 -16.91
N GLY A 203 16.58 6.34 -17.27
CA GLY A 203 16.91 6.75 -18.65
C GLY A 203 17.79 7.98 -18.59
N ASP A 204 18.52 8.28 -19.68
CA ASP A 204 19.42 9.43 -19.73
C ASP A 204 18.66 10.70 -19.33
N THR A 205 19.22 11.45 -18.40
CA THR A 205 18.58 12.59 -17.72
C THR A 205 19.53 13.79 -17.69
N SER A 206 19.02 14.96 -17.97
CA SER A 206 19.74 16.23 -17.87
C SER A 206 19.14 17.06 -16.74
N LEU A 207 19.95 17.37 -15.74
CA LEU A 207 19.59 18.25 -14.63
C LEU A 207 20.54 19.44 -14.62
N PRO A 208 20.16 20.55 -15.26
CA PRO A 208 21.06 21.71 -15.46
C PRO A 208 21.16 22.56 -14.18
N ASP A 209 21.50 21.95 -13.07
CA ASP A 209 21.76 22.61 -11.80
C ASP A 209 23.28 22.89 -11.69
N PRO A 210 23.71 24.11 -11.40
CA PRO A 210 25.14 24.49 -11.40
C PRO A 210 25.95 23.72 -10.35
N ASP A 211 25.35 23.33 -9.24
CA ASP A 211 25.99 22.56 -8.17
C ASP A 211 25.83 21.05 -8.38
N GLY A 212 24.85 20.63 -9.21
CA GLY A 212 24.55 19.24 -9.53
C GLY A 212 24.04 18.42 -8.35
N TYR A 213 23.98 17.10 -8.56
CA TYR A 213 23.53 16.12 -7.59
C TYR A 213 24.59 15.04 -7.42
N THR A 214 24.87 14.68 -6.17
CA THR A 214 25.90 13.68 -5.82
C THR A 214 25.60 12.32 -6.40
N VAL A 215 26.34 11.87 -7.39
CA VAL A 215 26.28 10.46 -7.85
C VAL A 215 27.10 9.61 -6.89
N PHE A 216 26.44 8.69 -6.19
CA PHE A 216 27.08 7.88 -5.14
C PHE A 216 26.99 6.37 -5.38
N GLY A 217 26.33 5.93 -6.46
CA GLY A 217 26.21 4.51 -6.76
C GLY A 217 25.62 4.22 -8.12
N THR A 218 25.50 2.92 -8.41
CA THR A 218 24.92 2.39 -9.66
C THR A 218 24.10 1.15 -9.36
N VAL A 219 22.95 1.02 -10.03
CA VAL A 219 22.10 -0.19 -9.97
C VAL A 219 22.78 -1.33 -10.69
N THR A 220 22.96 -2.45 -10.02
CA THR A 220 23.55 -3.69 -10.57
C THR A 220 22.49 -4.76 -10.84
N LYS A 221 21.30 -4.67 -10.17
CA LYS A 221 20.19 -5.59 -10.38
C LYS A 221 18.86 -4.87 -10.08
N GLY A 222 17.79 -5.24 -10.79
CA GLY A 222 16.44 -4.76 -10.52
C GLY A 222 16.11 -3.41 -11.18
N LEU A 223 16.89 -2.92 -12.13
CA LEU A 223 16.57 -1.71 -12.89
C LEU A 223 15.29 -1.90 -13.73
N ASP A 224 14.99 -3.14 -14.15
CA ASP A 224 13.75 -3.51 -14.83
C ASP A 224 12.48 -3.28 -13.94
N ILE A 225 12.64 -3.33 -12.62
CA ILE A 225 11.56 -2.96 -11.67
C ILE A 225 11.24 -1.48 -11.85
N VAL A 226 12.26 -0.62 -11.87
CA VAL A 226 12.07 0.83 -12.06
C VAL A 226 11.46 1.13 -13.44
N ASP A 227 11.86 0.39 -14.48
CA ASP A 227 11.27 0.52 -15.82
C ASP A 227 9.77 0.17 -15.83
N LYS A 228 9.37 -0.90 -15.15
CA LYS A 228 7.95 -1.29 -15.03
C LYS A 228 7.13 -0.22 -14.30
N ILE A 229 7.70 0.38 -13.24
CA ILE A 229 7.06 1.50 -12.52
C ILE A 229 6.92 2.71 -13.45
N ALA A 230 7.98 3.06 -14.19
CA ALA A 230 7.97 4.17 -15.13
C ALA A 230 6.98 3.95 -16.29
N ALA A 231 6.87 2.73 -16.80
CA ALA A 231 5.94 2.36 -17.85
C ALA A 231 4.46 2.49 -17.42
N ALA A 232 4.16 2.33 -16.14
CA ALA A 232 2.81 2.56 -15.60
C ALA A 232 2.46 4.06 -15.53
N GLY A 233 3.44 4.96 -15.59
CA GLY A 233 3.27 6.40 -15.62
C GLY A 233 3.06 7.06 -14.27
N VAL A 234 2.70 8.34 -14.29
CA VAL A 234 2.46 9.18 -13.10
C VAL A 234 0.98 9.38 -12.86
N GLN A 235 0.61 9.59 -11.59
CA GLN A 235 -0.77 9.87 -11.20
C GLN A 235 -1.20 11.26 -11.69
N PRO A 236 -2.48 11.45 -12.07
CA PRO A 236 -3.02 12.76 -12.39
C PRO A 236 -2.89 13.73 -11.21
N GLY A 237 -2.64 15.00 -11.50
CA GLY A 237 -2.54 16.06 -10.47
C GLY A 237 -1.15 16.18 -9.83
N GLY A 238 -0.11 15.55 -10.41
CA GLY A 238 1.28 15.75 -10.01
C GLY A 238 1.84 17.13 -10.41
N GLU A 239 3.18 17.28 -10.35
CA GLU A 239 3.88 18.53 -10.73
C GLU A 239 3.66 18.87 -12.22
N SER A 240 3.53 17.85 -13.07
CA SER A 240 3.18 17.93 -14.48
C SER A 240 2.58 16.62 -14.98
N GLU A 241 2.24 16.52 -16.27
CA GLU A 241 1.78 15.28 -16.91
C GLU A 241 2.83 14.14 -16.90
N THR A 242 4.10 14.50 -16.73
CA THR A 242 5.23 13.55 -16.73
C THR A 242 6.00 13.50 -15.42
N ILE A 243 5.60 14.25 -14.39
CA ILE A 243 6.24 14.29 -13.08
C ILE A 243 5.20 14.25 -11.98
N GLY A 244 5.27 13.25 -11.11
CA GLY A 244 4.33 13.08 -10.00
C GLY A 244 4.53 11.77 -9.27
N ALA A 245 3.56 11.40 -8.43
CA ALA A 245 3.57 10.10 -7.78
C ALA A 245 3.37 8.97 -8.82
N PRO A 246 4.06 7.82 -8.69
CA PRO A 246 3.87 6.72 -9.62
C PRO A 246 2.46 6.12 -9.53
N VAL A 247 1.85 5.78 -10.69
CA VAL A 247 0.58 5.03 -10.74
C VAL A 247 0.71 3.66 -10.10
N ALA A 248 1.87 3.01 -10.28
CA ALA A 248 2.21 1.76 -9.62
C ALA A 248 3.06 2.07 -8.38
N PRO A 249 2.47 2.13 -7.16
CA PRO A 249 3.21 2.50 -5.97
C PRO A 249 4.29 1.47 -5.63
N ILE A 250 5.49 1.96 -5.35
CA ILE A 250 6.62 1.19 -4.89
C ILE A 250 7.16 1.78 -3.58
N SER A 251 7.50 0.92 -2.62
CA SER A 251 8.07 1.31 -1.33
C SER A 251 9.26 0.43 -0.99
N ILE A 252 10.26 1.05 -0.37
CA ILE A 252 11.39 0.35 0.25
C ILE A 252 10.88 -0.25 1.55
N LEU A 253 10.94 -1.58 1.69
CA LEU A 253 10.54 -2.31 2.90
C LEU A 253 11.70 -2.43 3.88
N ARG A 254 12.92 -2.58 3.34
CA ARG A 254 14.16 -2.72 4.09
C ARG A 254 15.35 -2.40 3.20
N VAL A 255 16.44 -1.93 3.81
CA VAL A 255 17.75 -1.80 3.16
C VAL A 255 18.80 -2.58 3.94
N ALA A 256 19.54 -3.45 3.26
CA ALA A 256 20.69 -4.13 3.80
C ALA A 256 21.96 -3.64 3.09
N VAL A 257 23.03 -3.39 3.84
CA VAL A 257 24.32 -2.94 3.28
C VAL A 257 25.46 -3.84 3.75
N THR A 258 26.33 -4.19 2.82
CA THR A 258 27.53 -4.98 3.08
C THR A 258 28.71 -4.40 2.31
N GLU A 259 29.91 -4.45 2.89
CA GLU A 259 31.14 -4.10 2.18
C GLU A 259 31.35 -5.12 1.05
N LYS A 260 31.61 -4.64 -0.15
CA LYS A 260 31.87 -5.52 -1.30
C LYS A 260 33.31 -6.01 -1.21
N LYS A 261 33.48 -7.28 -0.92
CA LYS A 261 34.81 -7.89 -0.94
C LYS A 261 35.32 -7.91 -2.37
N ALA A 262 36.58 -7.50 -2.54
CA ALA A 262 37.30 -7.58 -3.81
C ALA A 262 37.44 -9.01 -4.31
#